data_f4cd2017440b12e14d2fba0ec7b14315
#
_entry.id   f4cd2017440b12e14d2fba0ec7b14315
#
_cell.length_a   1.000
_cell.length_b   1.000
_cell.length_c   1.000
_cell.angle_alpha   90.00
_cell.angle_beta   90.00
_cell.angle_gamma   90.00
#
_symmetry.space_group_name_H-M   'P 1'
#
loop_
_entity.id
_entity.type
_entity.pdbx_description
1 polymer ?
#
loop_
_entity_poly.entity_id
_entity_poly.type
_entity_poly.pdbx_seq_one_letter_code
_entity_poly.pdbx_strand_id
1 'polypeptide(L)'
;MEGAVFAAAVLAYHGQRPLLLDIQAVEDDDDHVLALFRVRGRWGAISKTNHPVLRWRDPVYASVRELALSYFHEYFMWQKHGKKLSGKKTMRAYSRPFDLCRYAPERWVVAKSIDWLADPLDASPHSPVAPAPAIRDLRPATAIETEMMEATEW
;
A
#
# COMPACT_ATOMS: atom_id res chain seq x y z
N MET A 1 0.12 -8.54 -1.95
CA MET A 1 -1.31 -8.71 -1.61
C MET A 1 -1.53 -9.69 -0.45
N GLU A 2 -1.05 -10.94 -0.47
CA GLU A 2 -1.30 -11.97 0.57
C GLU A 2 -1.06 -11.51 2.00
N GLY A 3 0.06 -10.82 2.26
CA GLY A 3 0.37 -10.32 3.60
C GLY A 3 -0.64 -9.29 4.13
N ALA A 4 -1.19 -8.45 3.25
CA ALA A 4 -2.23 -7.49 3.63
C ALA A 4 -3.56 -8.19 3.93
N VAL A 5 -3.93 -9.20 3.14
CA VAL A 5 -5.15 -10.01 3.40
C VAL A 5 -5.01 -10.79 4.70
N PHE A 6 -3.84 -11.38 4.97
CA PHE A 6 -3.58 -12.03 6.26
C PHE A 6 -3.69 -11.03 7.43
N ALA A 7 -3.10 -9.85 7.31
CA ALA A 7 -3.22 -8.81 8.34
C ALA A 7 -4.69 -8.39 8.54
N ALA A 8 -5.46 -8.23 7.46
CA ALA A 8 -6.89 -7.93 7.54
C ALA A 8 -7.68 -9.04 8.25
N ALA A 9 -7.33 -10.33 8.04
CA ALA A 9 -7.95 -11.45 8.73
C ALA A 9 -7.66 -11.42 10.24
N VAL A 10 -6.40 -11.15 10.63
CA VAL A 10 -6.02 -10.99 12.04
C VAL A 10 -6.76 -9.81 12.67
N LEU A 11 -6.83 -8.68 11.99
CA LEU A 11 -7.57 -7.49 12.45
C LEU A 11 -9.07 -7.81 12.62
N ALA A 12 -9.67 -8.58 11.71
CA ALA A 12 -11.06 -9.01 11.80
C ALA A 12 -11.30 -9.91 13.02
N TYR A 13 -10.38 -10.84 13.30
CA TYR A 13 -10.42 -11.67 14.50
C TYR A 13 -10.43 -10.84 15.79
N HIS A 14 -9.74 -9.69 15.79
CA HIS A 14 -9.71 -8.73 16.89
C HIS A 14 -10.83 -7.67 16.81
N GLY A 15 -11.89 -7.91 16.04
CA GLY A 15 -13.08 -7.04 15.98
C GLY A 15 -12.93 -5.79 15.12
N GLN A 16 -11.85 -5.66 14.36
CA GLN A 16 -11.70 -4.61 13.36
C GLN A 16 -12.41 -5.01 12.05
N ARG A 17 -12.81 -4.03 11.28
CA ARG A 17 -13.34 -4.26 9.95
C ARG A 17 -12.20 -4.63 8.99
N PRO A 18 -12.28 -5.75 8.22
CA PRO A 18 -11.21 -6.18 7.32
C PRO A 18 -11.19 -5.30 6.06
N LEU A 19 -10.46 -4.21 6.13
CA LEU A 19 -10.36 -3.22 5.06
C LEU A 19 -8.99 -3.30 4.40
N LEU A 20 -8.98 -3.26 3.07
CA LEU A 20 -7.77 -3.09 2.28
C LEU A 20 -7.71 -1.70 1.67
N LEU A 21 -6.52 -1.24 1.38
CA LEU A 21 -6.24 -0.05 0.58
C LEU A 21 -5.23 -0.45 -0.49
N ASP A 22 -5.58 -0.19 -1.74
CA ASP A 22 -4.68 -0.34 -2.85
C ASP A 22 -3.97 0.99 -3.14
N ILE A 23 -2.65 0.94 -3.25
CA ILE A 23 -1.81 2.07 -3.67
C ILE A 23 -1.33 1.75 -5.08
N GLN A 24 -1.79 2.54 -6.05
CA GLN A 24 -1.39 2.40 -7.44
C GLN A 24 -0.12 3.17 -7.75
N ALA A 25 0.78 2.52 -8.46
CA ALA A 25 2.01 3.07 -8.98
C ALA A 25 1.92 3.36 -10.50
N VAL A 26 3.03 3.70 -11.11
CA VAL A 26 3.21 3.70 -12.56
C VAL A 26 3.29 2.28 -13.07
N GLU A 27 3.01 2.07 -14.36
CA GLU A 27 3.03 0.75 -15.04
C GLU A 27 4.34 -0.05 -14.85
N ASP A 28 5.45 0.65 -14.66
CA ASP A 28 6.77 0.02 -14.46
C ASP A 28 7.06 -0.39 -13.02
N ASP A 29 6.19 -0.06 -12.06
CA ASP A 29 6.36 -0.34 -10.63
C ASP A 29 5.16 -1.12 -10.08
N ASP A 30 5.35 -1.84 -8.99
CA ASP A 30 4.32 -2.70 -8.41
C ASP A 30 3.34 -1.89 -7.54
N ASP A 31 2.06 -2.18 -7.69
CA ASP A 31 1.02 -1.71 -6.78
C ASP A 31 1.18 -2.34 -5.40
N HIS A 32 0.73 -1.64 -4.37
CA HIS A 32 0.94 -2.06 -2.99
C HIS A 32 -0.35 -2.08 -2.19
N VAL A 33 -0.70 -3.25 -1.66
CA VAL A 33 -1.92 -3.44 -0.88
C VAL A 33 -1.61 -3.39 0.61
N LEU A 34 -2.38 -2.57 1.34
CA LEU A 34 -2.31 -2.38 2.79
C LEU A 34 -3.56 -2.93 3.46
N ALA A 35 -3.42 -3.48 4.67
CA ALA A 35 -4.55 -3.69 5.59
C ALA A 35 -4.73 -2.45 6.45
N LEU A 36 -5.94 -1.90 6.48
CA LEU A 36 -6.29 -0.72 7.27
C LEU A 36 -6.84 -1.11 8.64
N PHE A 37 -6.53 -0.31 9.65
CA PHE A 37 -7.14 -0.41 10.97
C PHE A 37 -7.42 0.97 11.56
N ARG A 38 -8.27 1.01 12.60
CA ARG A 38 -8.59 2.27 13.30
C ARG A 38 -8.45 2.12 14.80
N VAL A 39 -7.80 3.09 15.43
CA VAL A 39 -7.74 3.23 16.88
C VAL A 39 -8.15 4.64 17.25
N ARG A 40 -9.16 4.78 18.13
CA ARG A 40 -9.68 6.08 18.58
C ARG A 40 -10.01 7.03 17.41
N GLY A 41 -10.58 6.48 16.33
CA GLY A 41 -10.96 7.27 15.15
C GLY A 41 -9.82 7.59 14.18
N ARG A 42 -8.58 7.25 14.48
CA ARG A 42 -7.42 7.47 13.62
C ARG A 42 -7.09 6.23 12.80
N TRP A 43 -6.61 6.45 11.58
CA TRP A 43 -6.22 5.40 10.65
C TRP A 43 -4.76 4.99 10.83
N GLY A 44 -4.51 3.69 10.77
CA GLY A 44 -3.21 3.07 10.63
C GLY A 44 -3.24 2.02 9.55
N ALA A 45 -2.06 1.49 9.17
CA ALA A 45 -1.95 0.47 8.15
C ALA A 45 -0.85 -0.54 8.44
N ILE A 46 -1.06 -1.76 7.95
CA ILE A 46 -0.10 -2.87 8.01
C ILE A 46 0.07 -3.42 6.59
N SER A 47 1.31 -3.67 6.20
CA SER A 47 1.60 -4.42 5.00
C SER A 47 2.77 -5.37 5.19
N LYS A 48 2.87 -6.37 4.33
CA LYS A 48 4.05 -7.24 4.25
C LYS A 48 4.81 -6.90 2.98
N THR A 49 6.00 -6.36 3.16
CA THR A 49 6.92 -6.02 2.07
C THR A 49 8.36 -6.18 2.55
N ASN A 50 9.29 -6.32 1.64
CA ASN A 50 10.73 -6.34 1.93
C ASN A 50 11.27 -4.92 2.23
N HIS A 51 10.47 -3.87 1.98
CA HIS A 51 10.86 -2.48 2.27
C HIS A 51 10.37 -2.08 3.66
N PRO A 52 11.25 -1.95 4.67
CA PRO A 52 10.86 -1.72 6.05
C PRO A 52 10.04 -0.43 6.22
N VAL A 53 10.34 0.60 5.47
CA VAL A 53 9.65 1.91 5.52
C VAL A 53 8.19 1.86 5.05
N LEU A 54 7.77 0.79 4.35
CA LEU A 54 6.40 0.61 3.86
C LEU A 54 5.55 -0.33 4.72
N ARG A 55 6.11 -0.94 5.77
CA ARG A 55 5.43 -2.02 6.52
C ARG A 55 4.35 -1.56 7.46
N TRP A 56 4.53 -0.42 8.12
CA TRP A 56 3.71 0.01 9.23
C TRP A 56 3.42 1.50 9.19
N ARG A 57 2.20 1.86 9.56
CA ARG A 57 1.81 3.23 9.92
C ARG A 57 0.98 3.19 11.19
N ASP A 58 1.42 3.91 12.21
CA ASP A 58 0.67 4.07 13.45
C ASP A 58 -0.67 4.75 13.20
N PRO A 59 -1.70 4.49 14.05
CA PRO A 59 -3.03 5.05 13.90
C PRO A 59 -3.08 6.52 14.35
N VAL A 60 -2.43 7.39 13.58
CA VAL A 60 -2.35 8.85 13.85
C VAL A 60 -3.06 9.69 12.78
N TYR A 61 -3.38 9.13 11.63
CA TYR A 61 -3.93 9.84 10.48
C TYR A 61 -5.42 10.09 10.61
N ALA A 62 -5.87 11.32 10.37
CA ALA A 62 -7.28 11.69 10.47
C ALA A 62 -8.12 11.16 9.30
N SER A 63 -7.50 10.94 8.14
CA SER A 63 -8.16 10.44 6.93
C SER A 63 -7.32 9.37 6.23
N VAL A 64 -7.99 8.58 5.37
CA VAL A 64 -7.33 7.62 4.49
C VAL A 64 -6.38 8.34 3.51
N ARG A 65 -6.73 9.57 3.08
CA ARG A 65 -5.86 10.37 2.24
C ARG A 65 -4.55 10.73 2.95
N GLU A 66 -4.60 11.19 4.19
CA GLU A 66 -3.39 11.50 4.97
C GLU A 66 -2.51 10.26 5.13
N LEU A 67 -3.13 9.11 5.45
CA LEU A 67 -2.44 7.83 5.55
C LEU A 67 -1.77 7.46 4.22
N ALA A 68 -2.50 7.50 3.10
CA ALA A 68 -1.96 7.18 1.78
C ALA A 68 -0.79 8.10 1.41
N LEU A 69 -0.92 9.42 1.64
CA LEU A 69 0.15 10.38 1.36
C LEU A 69 1.39 10.18 2.21
N SER A 70 1.30 9.53 3.37
CA SER A 70 2.48 9.21 4.18
C SER A 70 3.44 8.22 3.52
N TYR A 71 2.97 7.48 2.52
CA TYR A 71 3.80 6.57 1.72
C TYR A 71 4.45 7.25 0.52
N PHE A 72 3.96 8.42 0.10
CA PHE A 72 4.30 9.04 -1.18
C PHE A 72 5.80 9.30 -1.36
N HIS A 73 6.49 9.78 -0.33
CA HIS A 73 7.91 10.12 -0.43
C HIS A 73 8.82 8.88 -0.44
N GLU A 74 8.35 7.79 0.12
CA GLU A 74 9.06 6.51 0.21
C GLU A 74 8.73 5.59 -0.98
N TYR A 75 7.75 6.00 -1.83
CA TYR A 75 7.31 5.22 -2.98
C TYR A 75 7.99 5.72 -4.25
N PHE A 76 9.13 5.10 -4.58
CA PHE A 76 9.94 5.44 -5.74
C PHE A 76 10.69 4.23 -6.28
N MET A 77 10.92 4.22 -7.57
CA MET A 77 11.65 3.15 -8.23
C MET A 77 13.16 3.37 -8.10
N TRP A 78 13.83 2.50 -7.34
CA TRP A 78 15.28 2.59 -7.11
C TRP A 78 16.06 1.50 -7.84
N GLN A 79 15.48 0.33 -8.08
CA GLN A 79 16.09 -0.78 -8.77
C GLN A 79 15.05 -1.62 -9.53
N LYS A 80 15.37 -2.05 -10.75
CA LYS A 80 14.62 -3.04 -11.51
C LYS A 80 15.61 -3.98 -12.18
N HIS A 81 15.46 -5.29 -11.95
CA HIS A 81 16.35 -6.32 -12.51
C HIS A 81 17.86 -6.06 -12.28
N GLY A 82 18.23 -5.58 -11.10
CA GLY A 82 19.62 -5.29 -10.72
C GLY A 82 20.19 -3.99 -11.29
N LYS A 83 19.41 -3.19 -12.02
CA LYS A 83 19.83 -1.88 -12.53
C LYS A 83 19.28 -0.77 -11.64
N LYS A 84 20.17 0.13 -11.17
CA LYS A 84 19.76 1.35 -10.47
C LYS A 84 18.91 2.22 -11.39
N LEU A 85 17.77 2.69 -10.87
CA LEU A 85 16.82 3.52 -11.59
C LEU A 85 16.87 4.97 -11.10
N SER A 86 16.04 5.81 -11.72
CA SER A 86 16.10 7.27 -11.58
C SER A 86 15.64 7.81 -10.21
N GLY A 87 15.14 6.97 -9.31
CA GLY A 87 14.54 7.42 -8.03
C GLY A 87 13.26 8.26 -8.18
N LYS A 88 12.66 8.28 -9.37
CA LYS A 88 11.41 9.02 -9.61
C LYS A 88 10.29 8.47 -8.73
N LYS A 89 9.47 9.36 -8.19
CA LYS A 89 8.28 8.98 -7.43
C LYS A 89 7.28 8.23 -8.33
N THR A 90 6.84 7.07 -7.88
CA THR A 90 6.01 6.16 -8.67
C THR A 90 4.56 6.10 -8.24
N MET A 91 4.24 6.42 -6.98
CA MET A 91 2.85 6.44 -6.51
C MET A 91 1.99 7.44 -7.31
N ARG A 92 0.80 6.98 -7.76
CA ARG A 92 -0.14 7.79 -8.58
C ARG A 92 -1.49 7.99 -7.92
N ALA A 93 -2.05 6.93 -7.34
CA ALA A 93 -3.38 6.95 -6.77
C ALA A 93 -3.50 6.01 -5.57
N TYR A 94 -4.61 6.10 -4.89
CA TYR A 94 -4.99 5.17 -3.83
C TYR A 94 -6.49 4.87 -3.92
N SER A 95 -6.90 3.66 -3.59
CA SER A 95 -8.30 3.25 -3.63
C SER A 95 -9.11 3.84 -2.47
N ARG A 96 -10.43 3.75 -2.56
CA ARG A 96 -11.27 3.78 -1.35
C ARG A 96 -11.00 2.53 -0.52
N PRO A 97 -11.22 2.58 0.82
CA PRO A 97 -11.14 1.38 1.63
C PRO A 97 -12.02 0.25 1.06
N PHE A 98 -11.38 -0.85 0.71
CA PHE A 98 -12.03 -2.01 0.12
C PHE A 98 -12.40 -3.00 1.21
N ASP A 99 -13.70 -3.23 1.37
CA ASP A 99 -14.23 -4.03 2.47
C ASP A 99 -14.38 -5.50 2.10
N LEU A 100 -13.61 -6.36 2.75
CA LEU A 100 -13.67 -7.80 2.55
C LEU A 100 -14.93 -8.46 3.14
N CYS A 101 -15.68 -7.78 4.01
CA CYS A 101 -16.97 -8.30 4.51
C CYS A 101 -18.01 -8.53 3.41
N ARG A 102 -17.81 -7.96 2.20
CA ARG A 102 -18.66 -8.25 1.03
C ARG A 102 -18.54 -9.66 0.49
N TYR A 103 -17.52 -10.39 0.92
CA TYR A 103 -17.24 -11.75 0.51
C TYR A 103 -17.33 -12.69 1.70
N ALA A 104 -17.75 -13.93 1.45
CA ALA A 104 -17.74 -14.96 2.48
C ALA A 104 -16.30 -15.20 2.99
N PRO A 105 -16.08 -15.32 4.30
CA PRO A 105 -14.74 -15.47 4.89
C PRO A 105 -13.92 -16.61 4.27
N GLU A 106 -14.57 -17.69 3.88
CA GLU A 106 -13.94 -18.87 3.28
C GLU A 106 -13.20 -18.54 1.98
N ARG A 107 -13.63 -17.46 1.29
CA ARG A 107 -13.04 -17.04 0.02
C ARG A 107 -11.71 -16.31 0.17
N TRP A 108 -11.39 -15.81 1.36
CA TRP A 108 -10.19 -14.99 1.56
C TRP A 108 -9.42 -15.31 2.85
N VAL A 109 -10.05 -15.88 3.91
CA VAL A 109 -9.35 -16.24 5.16
C VAL A 109 -8.62 -17.56 5.03
N VAL A 110 -9.26 -18.59 4.44
CA VAL A 110 -8.74 -19.97 4.34
C VAL A 110 -8.55 -20.43 2.90
N ALA A 111 -8.67 -19.50 1.94
CA ALA A 111 -8.50 -19.81 0.53
C ALA A 111 -7.06 -20.20 0.22
N LYS A 112 -6.88 -21.17 -0.69
CA LYS A 112 -5.54 -21.56 -1.19
C LYS A 112 -4.89 -20.51 -2.08
N SER A 113 -5.69 -19.67 -2.74
CA SER A 113 -5.26 -18.52 -3.54
C SER A 113 -6.27 -17.39 -3.38
N ILE A 114 -5.75 -16.18 -3.41
CA ILE A 114 -6.51 -14.91 -3.37
C ILE A 114 -6.28 -14.08 -4.64
N ASP A 115 -5.73 -14.65 -5.70
CA ASP A 115 -5.40 -13.95 -6.96
C ASP A 115 -6.63 -13.28 -7.57
N TRP A 116 -7.82 -13.87 -7.39
CA TRP A 116 -9.11 -13.33 -7.81
C TRP A 116 -9.41 -11.94 -7.21
N LEU A 117 -8.69 -11.54 -6.16
CA LEU A 117 -8.93 -10.27 -5.46
C LEU A 117 -8.27 -9.07 -6.19
N ALA A 118 -7.30 -9.32 -7.07
CA ALA A 118 -6.62 -8.28 -7.83
C ALA A 118 -7.62 -7.48 -8.68
N ASP A 119 -8.39 -8.15 -9.54
CA ASP A 119 -9.35 -7.48 -10.42
C ASP A 119 -10.37 -6.59 -9.66
N PRO A 120 -11.05 -7.04 -8.57
CA PRO A 120 -11.91 -6.19 -7.78
C PRO A 120 -11.21 -5.01 -7.08
N LEU A 121 -9.96 -5.17 -6.68
CA LEU A 121 -9.17 -4.07 -6.11
C LEU A 121 -8.85 -3.01 -7.17
N ASP A 122 -8.34 -3.43 -8.32
CA ASP A 122 -8.01 -2.56 -9.45
C ASP A 122 -9.24 -1.81 -9.96
N ALA A 123 -10.39 -2.48 -10.00
CA ALA A 123 -11.67 -1.90 -10.41
C ALA A 123 -12.29 -0.96 -9.35
N SER A 124 -11.75 -0.92 -8.13
CA SER A 124 -12.28 -0.04 -7.10
C SER A 124 -12.00 1.45 -7.42
N PRO A 125 -12.87 2.39 -7.00
CA PRO A 125 -12.62 3.81 -7.27
C PRO A 125 -11.32 4.28 -6.62
N HIS A 126 -10.42 4.86 -7.44
CA HIS A 126 -9.15 5.44 -7.02
C HIS A 126 -9.19 6.97 -7.05
N SER A 127 -8.47 7.59 -6.15
CA SER A 127 -8.24 9.03 -6.08
C SER A 127 -6.77 9.34 -6.33
N PRO A 128 -6.44 10.30 -7.21
CA PRO A 128 -5.05 10.67 -7.46
C PRO A 128 -4.43 11.30 -6.22
N VAL A 129 -3.15 11.03 -5.97
CA VAL A 129 -2.39 11.65 -4.87
C VAL A 129 -2.19 13.13 -5.10
N ALA A 130 -1.92 13.52 -6.35
CA ALA A 130 -1.79 14.90 -6.81
C ALA A 130 -2.05 14.98 -8.33
N PRO A 131 -2.27 16.17 -8.91
CA PRO A 131 -2.33 16.32 -10.36
C PRO A 131 -1.06 15.83 -11.05
N ALA A 132 -1.20 15.15 -12.19
CA ALA A 132 -0.06 14.58 -12.93
C ALA A 132 1.07 15.57 -13.23
N PRO A 133 0.81 16.86 -13.62
CA PRO A 133 1.87 17.84 -13.81
C PRO A 133 2.70 18.08 -12.54
N ALA A 134 2.04 18.16 -11.37
CA ALA A 134 2.71 18.39 -10.10
C ALA A 134 3.67 17.23 -9.71
N ILE A 135 3.30 15.97 -10.06
CA ILE A 135 4.14 14.81 -9.78
C ILE A 135 5.35 14.74 -10.72
N ARG A 136 5.17 15.13 -11.99
CA ARG A 136 6.23 15.05 -13.00
C ARG A 136 7.46 15.88 -12.64
N ASP A 137 7.24 17.03 -12.01
CA ASP A 137 8.29 18.03 -11.74
C ASP A 137 8.95 17.83 -10.36
N LEU A 138 8.60 16.76 -9.62
CA LEU A 138 9.21 16.48 -8.32
C LEU A 138 10.64 15.96 -8.47
N ARG A 139 11.49 16.32 -7.50
CA ARG A 139 12.83 15.77 -7.43
C ARG A 139 12.79 14.23 -7.27
N PRO A 140 13.70 13.50 -7.90
CA PRO A 140 13.86 12.08 -7.63
C PRO A 140 14.40 11.86 -6.21
N ALA A 141 14.28 10.63 -5.69
CA ALA A 141 14.94 10.20 -4.47
C ALA A 141 16.47 10.28 -4.66
N THR A 142 17.16 10.70 -3.59
CA THR A 142 18.63 10.80 -3.58
C THR A 142 19.28 9.44 -3.30
N ALA A 143 20.61 9.32 -3.46
CA ALA A 143 21.34 8.09 -3.19
C ALA A 143 21.10 7.59 -1.76
N ILE A 144 21.11 8.47 -0.77
CA ILE A 144 20.90 8.10 0.64
C ILE A 144 19.47 7.57 0.89
N GLU A 145 18.46 8.13 0.21
CA GLU A 145 17.08 7.63 0.29
C GLU A 145 16.95 6.26 -0.38
N THR A 146 17.68 6.00 -1.45
CA THR A 146 17.67 4.69 -2.14
C THR A 146 18.43 3.62 -1.37
N GLU A 147 19.52 3.97 -0.70
CA GLU A 147 20.28 3.05 0.16
C GLU A 147 19.45 2.52 1.34
N MET A 148 18.55 3.33 1.89
CA MET A 148 17.61 2.88 2.93
C MET A 148 16.66 1.77 2.46
N MET A 149 16.35 1.71 1.16
CA MET A 149 15.48 0.67 0.59
C MET A 149 16.22 -0.67 0.41
N GLU A 150 17.55 -0.68 0.45
CA GLU A 150 18.37 -1.90 0.40
C GLU A 150 18.43 -2.62 1.76
N ALA A 151 18.04 -1.94 2.83
CA ALA A 151 17.97 -2.55 4.15
C ALA A 151 16.80 -3.54 4.20
N THR A 152 17.12 -4.82 4.14
CA THR A 152 16.15 -5.93 4.28
C THR A 152 16.26 -6.53 5.68
N GLU A 153 15.13 -6.71 6.37
CA GLU A 153 15.08 -7.61 7.52
C GLU A 153 15.00 -9.07 7.02
N TRP A 154 15.86 -9.88 7.57
CA TRP A 154 15.91 -11.34 7.38
C TRP A 154 14.96 -12.04 8.34
#